data_17bdc461aa284d3e63b2cd457aad2606
#
_entry.id   17bdc461aa284d3e63b2cd457aad2606
#
_cell.length_a   1.000
_cell.length_b   1.000
_cell.length_c   1.000
_cell.angle_alpha   90.00
_cell.angle_beta   90.00
_cell.angle_gamma   90.00
#
_symmetry.space_group_name_H-M   'P 1'
#
loop_
_entity.id
_entity.type
_entity.pdbx_description
1 polymer ?
#
loop_
_entity_poly.entity_id
_entity_poly.type
_entity_poly.pdbx_seq_one_letter_code
_entity_poly.pdbx_strand_id
1 'polypeptide(L)'
;AADGVSKDTAAVQKAIDTAAAHGGIVRLAGGSFCCGTLYLKSNLTLEIASGAVLLASPDIADYASDTHHNRYRNEPELDRCFLYAEEAEHIRLQGGGTIDGNAERFPNAGDCARPMMLRVLRCKHICVQDLNLVNAAAWTTAFLDSDFIHATDLYIENHTNYNGDGLDFDGCRHVYVRGCHIEGTDDNLCLQSSGLPVQDVHISDCSFTSVCAGIRIGLKSIGDIAGVVISNCTMRNIWREGIKIECSEGGTITDVLVQNISMHNVRRPLFVILNNRFRPDDLGSSVELDHMPPIGRIAGLRFEGIHAVDDETMAQTQRRFGKDVMGSPAFGGCRFDANPRHPIEGVSIRDFRYKAIGGVDPATLPANYPEVPDRLLCPEGPGSENYWPDWSRTTHMDLRNIRGLHLEQLHFSLVHPDGRPSLLRQGCEEAEPARLS
;
A
#
# COMPACT_ATOMS: atom_id res chain seq x y z
N ALA A 1 -4.25 -24.82 24.99
CA ALA A 1 -3.81 -24.56 26.39
C ALA A 1 -3.86 -23.05 26.69
N ALA A 2 -3.91 -22.22 25.66
CA ALA A 2 -3.90 -20.75 25.75
C ALA A 2 -2.71 -20.19 26.56
N ASP A 3 -1.58 -20.88 26.53
CA ASP A 3 -0.35 -20.56 27.26
C ASP A 3 0.71 -19.87 26.36
N GLY A 4 0.43 -19.71 25.07
CA GLY A 4 1.33 -19.12 24.07
C GLY A 4 2.47 -20.06 23.62
N VAL A 5 2.51 -21.30 24.09
CA VAL A 5 3.57 -22.28 23.80
C VAL A 5 3.02 -23.55 23.19
N SER A 6 2.00 -24.13 23.83
CA SER A 6 1.32 -25.32 23.34
C SER A 6 0.58 -25.02 22.04
N LYS A 7 0.71 -25.92 21.05
CA LYS A 7 0.04 -25.75 19.77
C LYS A 7 -1.48 -25.97 19.91
N ASP A 8 -2.24 -24.92 19.71
CA ASP A 8 -3.71 -24.93 19.80
C ASP A 8 -4.40 -25.07 18.43
N THR A 9 -3.64 -25.19 17.33
CA THR A 9 -4.16 -25.19 15.94
C THR A 9 -5.34 -26.14 15.76
N ALA A 10 -5.19 -27.40 16.15
CA ALA A 10 -6.24 -28.43 15.95
C ALA A 10 -7.51 -28.11 16.76
N ALA A 11 -7.35 -27.60 17.98
CA ALA A 11 -8.49 -27.25 18.83
C ALA A 11 -9.25 -26.02 18.31
N VAL A 12 -8.51 -24.98 17.89
CA VAL A 12 -9.10 -23.76 17.32
C VAL A 12 -9.75 -24.07 15.97
N GLN A 13 -9.09 -24.85 15.08
CA GLN A 13 -9.67 -25.27 13.80
C GLN A 13 -10.96 -26.07 13.99
N LYS A 14 -10.98 -27.02 14.92
CA LYS A 14 -12.20 -27.76 15.22
C LYS A 14 -13.34 -26.87 15.69
N ALA A 15 -13.04 -25.84 16.49
CA ALA A 15 -14.05 -24.87 16.92
C ALA A 15 -14.58 -24.06 15.73
N ILE A 16 -13.68 -23.62 14.82
CA ILE A 16 -14.03 -22.93 13.57
C ILE A 16 -14.95 -23.81 12.72
N ASP A 17 -14.57 -25.06 12.46
CA ASP A 17 -15.35 -25.98 11.63
C ASP A 17 -16.74 -26.25 12.23
N THR A 18 -16.81 -26.37 13.54
CA THR A 18 -18.08 -26.58 14.25
C THR A 18 -18.99 -25.36 14.20
N ALA A 19 -18.42 -24.18 14.47
CA ALA A 19 -19.18 -22.91 14.45
C ALA A 19 -19.68 -22.57 13.04
N ALA A 20 -18.84 -22.69 12.05
CA ALA A 20 -19.16 -22.36 10.65
C ALA A 20 -20.31 -23.23 10.09
N ALA A 21 -20.43 -24.47 10.52
CA ALA A 21 -21.51 -25.37 10.09
C ALA A 21 -22.92 -24.84 10.46
N HIS A 22 -23.02 -23.92 11.41
CA HIS A 22 -24.28 -23.37 11.90
C HIS A 22 -24.34 -21.82 11.89
N GLY A 23 -23.37 -21.16 11.29
CA GLY A 23 -23.28 -19.69 11.29
C GLY A 23 -22.97 -19.15 12.69
N GLY A 24 -21.92 -19.66 13.34
CA GLY A 24 -21.62 -19.41 14.74
C GLY A 24 -20.40 -18.51 15.00
N ILE A 25 -20.15 -18.33 16.30
CA ILE A 25 -19.06 -17.51 16.82
C ILE A 25 -18.06 -18.43 17.53
N VAL A 26 -16.78 -18.30 17.16
CA VAL A 26 -15.65 -18.83 17.94
C VAL A 26 -15.06 -17.67 18.72
N ARG A 27 -15.07 -17.76 20.02
CA ARG A 27 -14.49 -16.76 20.90
C ARG A 27 -13.22 -17.27 21.57
N LEU A 28 -12.11 -16.58 21.30
CA LEU A 28 -10.85 -16.79 22.00
C LEU A 28 -10.76 -15.76 23.13
N ALA A 29 -10.67 -16.22 24.37
CA ALA A 29 -10.67 -15.35 25.55
C ALA A 29 -9.71 -15.85 26.60
N GLY A 30 -8.94 -14.95 27.20
CA GLY A 30 -8.02 -15.21 28.29
C GLY A 30 -6.84 -16.08 27.89
N GLY A 31 -5.71 -15.46 27.59
CA GLY A 31 -4.45 -16.11 27.26
C GLY A 31 -4.04 -16.00 25.79
N SER A 32 -3.00 -16.76 25.42
CA SER A 32 -2.39 -16.73 24.10
C SER A 32 -2.54 -18.09 23.42
N PHE A 33 -3.16 -18.13 22.24
CA PHE A 33 -3.44 -19.33 21.47
C PHE A 33 -2.40 -19.47 20.35
N CYS A 34 -1.43 -20.37 20.51
CA CYS A 34 -0.38 -20.58 19.51
C CYS A 34 -0.86 -21.50 18.39
N CYS A 35 -0.97 -20.97 17.17
CA CYS A 35 -1.52 -21.69 16.03
C CYS A 35 -0.66 -21.54 14.77
N GLY A 36 -0.60 -22.59 13.95
CA GLY A 36 -0.21 -22.55 12.55
C GLY A 36 -1.39 -22.12 11.69
N THR A 37 -1.42 -22.53 10.41
CA THR A 37 -2.50 -22.16 9.49
C THR A 37 -3.89 -22.52 10.04
N LEU A 38 -4.77 -21.54 10.06
CA LEU A 38 -6.20 -21.68 10.36
C LEU A 38 -7.02 -21.35 9.11
N TYR A 39 -7.89 -22.27 8.72
CA TYR A 39 -8.79 -22.10 7.59
C TYR A 39 -10.12 -21.51 8.05
N LEU A 40 -10.37 -20.29 7.65
CA LEU A 40 -11.63 -19.60 7.91
C LEU A 40 -12.71 -20.13 6.96
N LYS A 41 -13.93 -20.20 7.42
CA LYS A 41 -15.07 -20.77 6.70
C LYS A 41 -16.19 -19.75 6.54
N SER A 42 -17.09 -20.01 5.59
CA SER A 42 -18.29 -19.17 5.43
C SER A 42 -19.15 -19.11 6.70
N ASN A 43 -19.82 -18.00 6.90
CA ASN A 43 -20.73 -17.74 8.02
C ASN A 43 -20.05 -17.83 9.43
N LEU A 44 -18.78 -17.45 9.50
CA LEU A 44 -17.98 -17.51 10.72
C LEU A 44 -17.78 -16.10 11.31
N THR A 45 -17.95 -15.99 12.60
CA THR A 45 -17.35 -14.91 13.40
C THR A 45 -16.23 -15.49 14.27
N LEU A 46 -14.98 -15.06 14.05
CA LEU A 46 -13.86 -15.32 14.94
C LEU A 46 -13.64 -14.07 15.80
N GLU A 47 -13.94 -14.19 17.08
CA GLU A 47 -13.81 -13.12 18.06
C GLU A 47 -12.56 -13.36 18.92
N ILE A 48 -11.60 -12.45 18.88
CA ILE A 48 -10.45 -12.41 19.77
C ILE A 48 -10.77 -11.34 20.83
N ALA A 49 -11.11 -11.78 22.02
CA ALA A 49 -11.52 -10.90 23.11
C ALA A 49 -10.36 -10.02 23.58
N SER A 50 -10.66 -8.83 24.09
CA SER A 50 -9.66 -7.94 24.70
C SER A 50 -8.80 -8.69 25.71
N GLY A 51 -7.47 -8.56 25.59
CA GLY A 51 -6.48 -9.27 26.40
C GLY A 51 -6.20 -10.72 25.97
N ALA A 52 -6.88 -11.25 24.96
CA ALA A 52 -6.51 -12.51 24.32
C ALA A 52 -5.59 -12.27 23.11
N VAL A 53 -4.70 -13.22 22.84
CA VAL A 53 -3.78 -13.19 21.71
C VAL A 53 -3.95 -14.45 20.88
N LEU A 54 -4.19 -14.30 19.60
CA LEU A 54 -4.03 -15.35 18.61
C LEU A 54 -2.61 -15.22 18.05
N LEU A 55 -1.71 -16.12 18.50
CA LEU A 55 -0.27 -16.06 18.26
C LEU A 55 0.13 -17.00 17.13
N ALA A 56 0.84 -16.49 16.14
CA ALA A 56 1.41 -17.31 15.07
C ALA A 56 2.50 -18.25 15.60
N SER A 57 2.46 -19.52 15.23
CA SER A 57 3.47 -20.51 15.61
C SER A 57 4.85 -20.08 15.10
N PRO A 58 5.92 -20.23 15.89
CA PRO A 58 7.28 -19.92 15.44
C PRO A 58 7.86 -20.93 14.44
N ASP A 59 7.17 -22.04 14.19
CA ASP A 59 7.64 -23.12 13.34
C ASP A 59 6.96 -23.06 11.96
N ILE A 60 7.75 -22.80 10.91
CA ILE A 60 7.25 -22.73 9.54
C ILE A 60 6.57 -24.04 9.08
N ALA A 61 6.90 -25.16 9.65
CA ALA A 61 6.28 -26.45 9.35
C ALA A 61 4.80 -26.53 9.79
N ASP A 62 4.35 -25.63 10.66
CA ASP A 62 2.94 -25.55 11.09
C ASP A 62 2.05 -24.84 10.07
N TYR A 63 2.64 -24.29 9.01
CA TYR A 63 1.90 -23.54 7.98
C TYR A 63 1.77 -24.36 6.71
N ALA A 64 0.54 -24.42 6.22
CA ALA A 64 0.22 -25.19 5.03
C ALA A 64 0.75 -24.51 3.74
N SER A 65 1.19 -25.34 2.78
CA SER A 65 1.66 -24.89 1.47
C SER A 65 0.55 -24.77 0.42
N ASP A 66 -0.67 -25.16 0.73
CA ASP A 66 -1.83 -25.07 -0.14
C ASP A 66 -2.51 -23.69 -0.13
N THR A 67 -1.97 -22.73 0.60
CA THR A 67 -2.45 -21.35 0.66
C THR A 67 -1.83 -20.45 -0.40
N HIS A 68 -0.87 -20.96 -1.17
CA HIS A 68 -0.19 -20.22 -2.22
C HIS A 68 -0.87 -20.38 -3.57
N HIS A 69 -1.30 -19.26 -4.18
CA HIS A 69 -1.99 -19.24 -5.46
C HIS A 69 -1.15 -18.74 -6.62
N ASN A 70 0.16 -18.81 -6.49
CA ASN A 70 1.11 -18.51 -7.56
C ASN A 70 0.97 -17.10 -8.21
N ARG A 71 0.23 -16.19 -7.54
CA ARG A 71 0.05 -14.81 -8.00
C ARG A 71 1.33 -13.99 -7.87
N TYR A 72 2.19 -14.39 -6.93
CA TYR A 72 3.46 -13.77 -6.61
C TYR A 72 4.59 -14.81 -6.71
N ARG A 73 4.77 -15.39 -7.91
CA ARG A 73 5.75 -16.47 -8.16
C ARG A 73 7.16 -16.12 -7.74
N ASN A 74 7.50 -14.85 -7.86
CA ASN A 74 8.83 -14.35 -7.55
C ASN A 74 9.01 -13.98 -6.08
N GLU A 75 7.99 -14.22 -5.28
CA GLU A 75 7.97 -13.96 -3.85
C GLU A 75 7.65 -15.26 -3.11
N PRO A 76 8.56 -16.27 -3.15
CA PRO A 76 8.31 -17.59 -2.56
C PRO A 76 8.10 -17.54 -1.05
N GLU A 77 8.56 -16.47 -0.39
CA GLU A 77 8.30 -16.16 1.00
C GLU A 77 6.82 -15.96 1.31
N LEU A 78 6.01 -15.65 0.32
CA LEU A 78 4.58 -15.42 0.47
C LEU A 78 3.72 -16.69 0.27
N ASP A 79 4.31 -17.87 0.17
CA ASP A 79 3.56 -19.11 -0.05
C ASP A 79 2.78 -19.60 1.17
N ARG A 80 3.10 -19.10 2.37
CA ARG A 80 2.49 -19.50 3.64
C ARG A 80 1.54 -18.44 4.18
N CYS A 81 0.53 -18.87 4.92
CA CYS A 81 -0.42 -17.96 5.54
C CYS A 81 -0.90 -18.46 6.91
N PHE A 82 -1.08 -17.53 7.85
CA PHE A 82 -1.57 -17.86 9.19
C PHE A 82 -3.09 -18.01 9.19
N LEU A 83 -3.84 -17.00 8.74
CA LEU A 83 -5.29 -17.05 8.61
C LEU A 83 -5.65 -17.07 7.12
N TYR A 84 -6.32 -18.10 6.68
CA TYR A 84 -6.62 -18.31 5.28
C TYR A 84 -8.11 -18.51 5.02
N ALA A 85 -8.65 -17.80 4.04
CA ALA A 85 -9.99 -18.00 3.53
C ALA A 85 -9.98 -18.09 2.01
N GLU A 86 -10.71 -19.03 1.43
CA GLU A 86 -10.89 -19.16 -0.01
C GLU A 86 -12.34 -19.52 -0.33
N GLU A 87 -12.88 -18.85 -1.36
CA GLU A 87 -14.25 -19.10 -1.88
C GLU A 87 -15.32 -19.14 -0.78
N ALA A 88 -15.16 -18.27 0.23
CA ALA A 88 -16.01 -18.22 1.40
C ALA A 88 -16.74 -16.86 1.49
N GLU A 89 -17.82 -16.83 2.27
CA GLU A 89 -18.61 -15.61 2.44
C GLU A 89 -19.06 -15.41 3.89
N HIS A 90 -19.37 -14.15 4.23
CA HIS A 90 -19.83 -13.77 5.57
C HIS A 90 -18.83 -14.16 6.68
N ILE A 91 -17.57 -13.76 6.52
CA ILE A 91 -16.52 -13.93 7.51
C ILE A 91 -16.33 -12.64 8.29
N ARG A 92 -16.29 -12.73 9.61
CA ARG A 92 -15.99 -11.62 10.50
C ARG A 92 -14.85 -11.98 11.46
N LEU A 93 -13.84 -11.10 11.52
CA LEU A 93 -12.77 -11.11 12.53
C LEU A 93 -12.95 -9.87 13.41
N GLN A 94 -13.05 -10.02 14.74
CA GLN A 94 -13.35 -8.88 15.62
C GLN A 94 -12.94 -9.12 17.07
N GLY A 95 -13.05 -8.10 17.95
CA GLY A 95 -13.20 -8.30 19.41
C GLY A 95 -12.19 -7.59 20.33
N GLY A 96 -11.41 -6.64 19.84
CA GLY A 96 -10.49 -5.83 20.67
C GLY A 96 -9.23 -6.57 21.17
N GLY A 97 -9.02 -7.81 20.74
CA GLY A 97 -7.82 -8.61 21.04
C GLY A 97 -6.72 -8.44 20.01
N THR A 98 -5.71 -9.29 20.08
CA THR A 98 -4.51 -9.19 19.24
C THR A 98 -4.32 -10.43 18.38
N ILE A 99 -4.01 -10.23 17.11
CA ILE A 99 -3.42 -11.23 16.23
C ILE A 99 -1.95 -10.86 16.07
N ASP A 100 -1.06 -11.73 16.55
CA ASP A 100 0.39 -11.53 16.55
C ASP A 100 1.06 -12.50 15.58
N GLY A 101 1.68 -11.96 14.54
CA GLY A 101 2.38 -12.72 13.51
C GLY A 101 3.74 -13.29 13.95
N ASN A 102 4.21 -12.94 15.16
CA ASN A 102 5.43 -13.46 15.77
C ASN A 102 6.69 -13.27 14.89
N ALA A 103 6.77 -12.14 14.21
CA ALA A 103 7.76 -11.83 13.16
C ALA A 103 9.21 -12.10 13.56
N GLU A 104 9.56 -11.89 14.84
CA GLU A 104 10.91 -12.09 15.35
C GLU A 104 11.41 -13.55 15.22
N ARG A 105 10.50 -14.49 15.03
CA ARG A 105 10.80 -15.91 14.88
C ARG A 105 11.09 -16.33 13.45
N PHE A 106 10.88 -15.42 12.50
CA PHE A 106 11.08 -15.67 11.07
C PHE A 106 12.23 -14.83 10.53
N PRO A 107 12.90 -15.29 9.45
CA PRO A 107 13.96 -14.53 8.82
C PRO A 107 13.46 -13.15 8.34
N ASN A 108 14.32 -12.15 8.46
CA ASN A 108 14.00 -10.77 8.05
C ASN A 108 14.34 -10.48 6.58
N ALA A 109 14.52 -11.47 5.74
CA ALA A 109 14.87 -11.21 4.35
C ALA A 109 14.54 -12.36 3.39
N GLY A 110 14.14 -11.97 2.20
CA GLY A 110 14.28 -12.63 0.93
C GLY A 110 13.69 -14.04 0.86
N ASP A 111 14.48 -14.97 0.45
CA ASP A 111 14.11 -16.32 -0.02
C ASP A 111 13.59 -17.30 1.04
N CYS A 112 13.29 -16.84 2.24
CA CYS A 112 12.84 -17.70 3.35
C CYS A 112 11.34 -17.59 3.53
N ALA A 113 10.67 -18.71 3.59
CA ALA A 113 9.24 -18.77 3.85
C ALA A 113 8.87 -18.04 5.15
N ARG A 114 8.00 -17.05 5.03
CA ARG A 114 7.43 -16.26 6.11
C ARG A 114 5.92 -16.24 5.94
N PRO A 115 5.12 -16.60 6.95
CA PRO A 115 3.68 -16.59 6.78
C PRO A 115 3.15 -15.15 6.68
N MET A 116 2.32 -14.90 5.69
CA MET A 116 1.40 -13.75 5.72
C MET A 116 0.45 -13.93 6.91
N MET A 117 -0.02 -12.82 7.51
CA MET A 117 -0.94 -12.94 8.64
C MET A 117 -2.35 -13.34 8.18
N LEU A 118 -2.92 -12.67 7.19
CA LEU A 118 -4.26 -12.96 6.68
C LEU A 118 -4.27 -12.94 5.15
N ARG A 119 -4.76 -14.01 4.54
CA ARG A 119 -5.03 -14.07 3.10
C ARG A 119 -6.47 -14.48 2.85
N VAL A 120 -7.16 -13.66 2.05
CA VAL A 120 -8.57 -13.86 1.68
C VAL A 120 -8.66 -13.89 0.15
N LEU A 121 -9.07 -15.01 -0.43
CA LEU A 121 -9.09 -15.23 -1.87
C LEU A 121 -10.50 -15.56 -2.35
N ARG A 122 -10.99 -14.82 -3.35
CA ARG A 122 -12.31 -15.03 -3.97
C ARG A 122 -13.47 -15.12 -2.97
N CYS A 123 -13.40 -14.30 -1.93
CA CYS A 123 -14.39 -14.26 -0.85
C CYS A 123 -15.35 -13.07 -0.99
N LYS A 124 -16.47 -13.13 -0.27
CA LYS A 124 -17.46 -12.04 -0.23
C LYS A 124 -17.91 -11.73 1.19
N HIS A 125 -18.27 -10.45 1.43
CA HIS A 125 -18.80 -10.00 2.73
C HIS A 125 -17.82 -10.28 3.88
N ILE A 126 -16.62 -9.72 3.76
CA ILE A 126 -15.56 -9.88 4.73
C ILE A 126 -15.51 -8.64 5.63
N CYS A 127 -15.44 -8.86 6.93
CA CYS A 127 -15.31 -7.78 7.91
C CYS A 127 -14.15 -8.09 8.87
N VAL A 128 -13.17 -7.18 8.94
CA VAL A 128 -12.09 -7.20 9.93
C VAL A 128 -12.19 -5.91 10.72
N GLN A 129 -12.48 -6.00 12.00
CA GLN A 129 -12.76 -4.80 12.80
C GLN A 129 -12.30 -4.91 14.25
N ASP A 130 -11.94 -3.76 14.86
CA ASP A 130 -11.61 -3.65 16.28
C ASP A 130 -10.61 -4.72 16.74
N LEU A 131 -9.46 -4.78 16.05
CA LEU A 131 -8.38 -5.73 16.33
C LEU A 131 -7.02 -5.05 16.26
N ASN A 132 -6.07 -5.57 17.04
CA ASN A 132 -4.66 -5.27 16.90
C ASN A 132 -4.01 -6.37 16.03
N LEU A 133 -3.47 -5.99 14.87
CA LEU A 133 -2.74 -6.86 13.96
C LEU A 133 -1.27 -6.46 14.03
N VAL A 134 -0.46 -7.25 14.71
CA VAL A 134 0.91 -6.85 15.03
C VAL A 134 1.95 -7.89 14.63
N ASN A 135 3.18 -7.42 14.39
CA ASN A 135 4.33 -8.28 14.12
C ASN A 135 4.09 -9.31 13.01
N ALA A 136 3.48 -8.92 11.90
CA ALA A 136 3.36 -9.79 10.74
C ALA A 136 4.76 -10.19 10.24
N ALA A 137 4.97 -11.47 9.96
CA ALA A 137 6.26 -11.97 9.48
C ALA A 137 6.54 -11.57 8.02
N ALA A 138 5.48 -11.31 7.24
CA ALA A 138 5.45 -10.73 5.91
C ALA A 138 4.26 -9.75 5.85
N TRP A 139 3.51 -9.66 4.75
CA TRP A 139 2.34 -8.81 4.65
C TRP A 139 1.30 -9.12 5.74
N THR A 140 0.70 -8.07 6.30
CA THR A 140 -0.36 -8.25 7.31
C THR A 140 -1.61 -8.83 6.68
N THR A 141 -2.06 -8.28 5.56
CA THR A 141 -3.23 -8.80 4.87
C THR A 141 -3.02 -8.87 3.37
N ALA A 142 -3.69 -9.80 2.72
CA ALA A 142 -3.85 -9.85 1.28
C ALA A 142 -5.29 -10.27 0.93
N PHE A 143 -6.09 -9.30 0.50
CA PHE A 143 -7.41 -9.55 -0.06
C PHE A 143 -7.28 -9.66 -1.57
N LEU A 144 -7.62 -10.82 -2.11
CA LEU A 144 -7.42 -11.17 -3.51
C LEU A 144 -8.75 -11.51 -4.16
N ASP A 145 -9.09 -10.87 -5.27
CA ASP A 145 -10.30 -11.15 -6.07
C ASP A 145 -11.59 -11.22 -5.23
N SER A 146 -11.68 -10.39 -4.21
CA SER A 146 -12.73 -10.45 -3.19
C SER A 146 -13.63 -9.22 -3.24
N ASP A 147 -14.84 -9.34 -2.67
CA ASP A 147 -15.89 -8.34 -2.82
C ASP A 147 -16.59 -8.02 -1.49
N PHE A 148 -17.04 -6.78 -1.30
CA PHE A 148 -17.66 -6.31 -0.05
C PHE A 148 -16.78 -6.49 1.18
N ILE A 149 -15.66 -5.76 1.22
CA ILE A 149 -14.66 -5.85 2.27
C ILE A 149 -14.75 -4.62 3.17
N HIS A 150 -14.81 -4.85 4.47
CA HIS A 150 -14.74 -3.82 5.50
C HIS A 150 -13.53 -4.07 6.40
N ALA A 151 -12.61 -3.12 6.46
CA ALA A 151 -11.49 -3.08 7.39
C ALA A 151 -11.62 -1.81 8.24
N THR A 152 -12.04 -1.95 9.49
CA THR A 152 -12.43 -0.79 10.31
C THR A 152 -11.86 -0.84 11.71
N ASP A 153 -11.43 0.32 12.22
CA ASP A 153 -10.96 0.49 13.60
C ASP A 153 -9.84 -0.50 13.96
N LEU A 154 -8.89 -0.69 13.03
CA LEU A 154 -7.73 -1.57 13.20
C LEU A 154 -6.51 -0.80 13.68
N TYR A 155 -5.76 -1.40 14.61
CA TYR A 155 -4.40 -1.02 14.92
C TYR A 155 -3.43 -2.01 14.27
N ILE A 156 -2.62 -1.56 13.31
CA ILE A 156 -1.65 -2.38 12.57
C ILE A 156 -0.26 -1.85 12.84
N GLU A 157 0.64 -2.72 13.33
CA GLU A 157 2.03 -2.36 13.65
C GLU A 157 2.99 -3.46 13.24
N ASN A 158 3.83 -3.19 12.22
CA ASN A 158 4.83 -4.11 11.69
C ASN A 158 6.19 -3.46 11.61
N HIS A 159 7.01 -3.61 12.65
CA HIS A 159 8.30 -2.94 12.78
C HIS A 159 9.51 -3.89 12.62
N THR A 160 9.29 -5.18 12.51
CA THR A 160 10.36 -6.18 12.63
C THR A 160 10.93 -6.59 11.28
N ASN A 161 10.09 -7.09 10.37
CA ASN A 161 10.53 -7.69 9.12
C ASN A 161 10.34 -6.78 7.90
N TYR A 162 11.05 -7.05 6.81
CA TYR A 162 10.75 -6.49 5.48
C TYR A 162 9.36 -6.95 5.00
N ASN A 163 8.79 -6.20 4.06
CA ASN A 163 7.45 -6.44 3.53
C ASN A 163 6.40 -6.47 4.64
N GLY A 164 6.52 -5.56 5.59
CA GLY A 164 5.52 -5.33 6.64
C GLY A 164 4.42 -4.41 6.14
N ASP A 165 3.81 -4.78 5.00
CA ASP A 165 2.66 -4.11 4.41
C ASP A 165 1.46 -4.19 5.35
N GLY A 166 0.58 -3.22 5.28
CA GLY A 166 -0.62 -3.18 6.12
C GLY A 166 -1.81 -3.88 5.48
N LEU A 167 -2.55 -3.16 4.65
CA LEU A 167 -3.76 -3.64 4.00
C LEU A 167 -3.57 -3.68 2.48
N ASP A 168 -3.57 -4.87 1.90
CA ASP A 168 -3.37 -5.09 0.47
C ASP A 168 -4.63 -5.65 -0.19
N PHE A 169 -5.08 -4.96 -1.25
CA PHE A 169 -6.27 -5.31 -2.02
C PHE A 169 -5.90 -5.47 -3.49
N ASP A 170 -6.02 -6.66 -4.03
CA ASP A 170 -5.73 -6.98 -5.43
C ASP A 170 -6.97 -7.55 -6.12
N GLY A 171 -7.49 -6.85 -7.12
CA GLY A 171 -8.69 -7.26 -7.83
C GLY A 171 -9.97 -7.22 -6.98
N CYS A 172 -10.02 -6.31 -5.98
CA CYS A 172 -11.13 -6.23 -5.03
C CYS A 172 -12.11 -5.10 -5.37
N ARG A 173 -13.39 -5.30 -5.02
CA ARG A 173 -14.44 -4.30 -5.23
C ARG A 173 -15.23 -4.07 -3.94
N HIS A 174 -15.89 -2.88 -3.86
CA HIS A 174 -16.67 -2.47 -2.70
C HIS A 174 -15.86 -2.59 -1.39
N VAL A 175 -14.72 -1.85 -1.36
CA VAL A 175 -13.76 -1.88 -0.27
C VAL A 175 -13.94 -0.65 0.60
N TYR A 176 -14.11 -0.84 1.90
CA TYR A 176 -14.29 0.22 2.88
C TYR A 176 -13.23 0.08 3.99
N VAL A 177 -12.28 1.03 4.03
CA VAL A 177 -11.25 1.13 5.08
C VAL A 177 -11.52 2.39 5.88
N ARG A 178 -11.70 2.25 7.20
CA ARG A 178 -12.02 3.40 8.04
C ARG A 178 -11.45 3.28 9.45
N GLY A 179 -10.98 4.43 9.99
CA GLY A 179 -10.57 4.53 11.40
C GLY A 179 -9.33 3.70 11.75
N CYS A 180 -8.53 3.30 10.75
CA CYS A 180 -7.36 2.45 10.97
C CYS A 180 -6.11 3.28 11.28
N HIS A 181 -5.28 2.76 12.20
CA HIS A 181 -3.93 3.23 12.43
C HIS A 181 -2.95 2.20 11.90
N ILE A 182 -2.08 2.59 10.96
CA ILE A 182 -1.21 1.64 10.26
C ILE A 182 0.23 2.15 10.28
N GLU A 183 1.12 1.35 10.86
CA GLU A 183 2.55 1.57 10.88
C GLU A 183 3.30 0.35 10.33
N GLY A 184 4.16 0.54 9.34
CA GLY A 184 4.79 -0.60 8.67
C GLY A 184 6.18 -0.33 8.11
N THR A 185 6.84 -1.41 7.76
CA THR A 185 8.16 -1.38 7.10
C THR A 185 8.06 -1.38 5.58
N ASP A 186 6.86 -1.45 5.04
CA ASP A 186 6.56 -1.35 3.61
C ASP A 186 5.28 -0.51 3.39
N ASP A 187 4.56 -0.67 2.27
CA ASP A 187 3.38 0.14 1.97
C ASP A 187 2.26 -0.13 2.98
N ASN A 188 1.70 0.94 3.57
CA ASN A 188 0.67 0.74 4.59
C ASN A 188 -0.68 0.30 4.00
N LEU A 189 -1.01 0.77 2.79
CA LEU A 189 -2.20 0.34 2.08
C LEU A 189 -1.91 0.26 0.58
N CYS A 190 -2.24 -0.86 -0.04
CA CYS A 190 -2.08 -1.08 -1.47
C CYS A 190 -3.41 -1.39 -2.17
N LEU A 191 -3.62 -0.77 -3.33
CA LEU A 191 -4.65 -1.15 -4.30
C LEU A 191 -3.95 -1.64 -5.55
N GLN A 192 -4.11 -2.90 -5.90
CA GLN A 192 -3.44 -3.53 -7.04
C GLN A 192 -4.46 -4.25 -7.94
N SER A 193 -4.11 -4.44 -9.18
CA SER A 193 -4.88 -5.28 -10.08
C SER A 193 -3.97 -6.22 -10.87
N SER A 194 -3.98 -7.47 -10.49
CA SER A 194 -3.30 -8.57 -11.22
C SER A 194 -4.20 -9.21 -12.29
N GLY A 195 -5.32 -8.57 -12.64
CA GLY A 195 -6.24 -9.06 -13.67
C GLY A 195 -7.68 -8.62 -13.46
N LEU A 196 -8.28 -8.88 -12.29
CA LEU A 196 -9.61 -8.37 -11.98
C LEU A 196 -9.56 -6.89 -11.57
N PRO A 197 -10.59 -6.10 -11.90
CA PRO A 197 -10.60 -4.68 -11.60
C PRO A 197 -10.72 -4.40 -10.10
N VAL A 198 -10.13 -3.28 -9.67
CA VAL A 198 -10.37 -2.67 -8.37
C VAL A 198 -11.37 -1.53 -8.57
N GLN A 199 -12.49 -1.58 -7.85
CA GLN A 199 -13.56 -0.60 -8.01
C GLN A 199 -14.24 -0.29 -6.67
N ASP A 200 -14.75 0.93 -6.55
CA ASP A 200 -15.58 1.33 -5.41
C ASP A 200 -14.84 1.21 -4.08
N VAL A 201 -13.73 1.95 -3.97
CA VAL A 201 -12.86 1.92 -2.80
C VAL A 201 -12.97 3.22 -2.02
N HIS A 202 -13.24 3.09 -0.73
CA HIS A 202 -13.33 4.21 0.21
C HIS A 202 -12.33 4.02 1.35
N ILE A 203 -11.40 4.96 1.48
CA ILE A 203 -10.40 5.00 2.57
C ILE A 203 -10.60 6.30 3.32
N SER A 204 -10.96 6.23 4.61
CA SER A 204 -11.23 7.45 5.37
C SER A 204 -10.81 7.37 6.85
N ASP A 205 -10.54 8.53 7.43
CA ASP A 205 -10.30 8.70 8.86
C ASP A 205 -9.14 7.83 9.39
N CYS A 206 -8.12 7.57 8.54
CA CYS A 206 -6.98 6.71 8.84
C CYS A 206 -5.70 7.50 9.11
N SER A 207 -4.76 6.88 9.82
CA SER A 207 -3.42 7.41 10.05
C SER A 207 -2.34 6.42 9.60
N PHE A 208 -1.28 6.95 8.95
CA PHE A 208 -0.24 6.16 8.31
C PHE A 208 1.16 6.62 8.71
N THR A 209 2.04 5.64 8.98
CA THR A 209 3.49 5.83 9.18
C THR A 209 4.23 4.70 8.46
N SER A 210 5.23 5.00 7.63
CA SER A 210 5.95 3.96 6.89
C SER A 210 7.37 4.37 6.51
N VAL A 211 8.24 3.40 6.31
CA VAL A 211 9.52 3.59 5.62
C VAL A 211 9.40 3.41 4.09
N CYS A 212 8.22 3.08 3.60
CA CYS A 212 7.84 3.03 2.20
C CYS A 212 6.70 4.02 1.90
N ALA A 213 5.62 3.61 1.29
CA ALA A 213 4.50 4.50 0.98
C ALA A 213 3.37 4.44 2.03
N GLY A 214 2.64 5.53 2.17
CA GLY A 214 1.41 5.57 2.97
C GLY A 214 0.28 4.83 2.24
N ILE A 215 -0.08 5.29 1.05
CA ILE A 215 -1.07 4.61 0.19
C ILE A 215 -0.48 4.48 -1.22
N ARG A 216 -0.50 3.25 -1.76
CA ARG A 216 -0.10 2.95 -3.13
C ARG A 216 -1.30 2.48 -3.95
N ILE A 217 -1.49 3.05 -5.13
CA ILE A 217 -2.42 2.60 -6.17
C ILE A 217 -1.57 2.12 -7.35
N GLY A 218 -1.62 0.84 -7.66
CA GLY A 218 -0.69 0.15 -8.53
C GLY A 218 0.40 -0.49 -7.65
N LEU A 219 1.62 -0.83 -8.07
CA LEU A 219 2.13 -0.82 -9.47
C LEU A 219 1.49 -1.91 -10.38
N LYS A 220 1.02 -3.06 -9.81
CA LYS A 220 0.25 -4.03 -10.58
C LYS A 220 -1.03 -3.36 -11.04
N SER A 221 -1.15 -3.18 -12.35
CA SER A 221 -2.24 -2.47 -13.00
C SER A 221 -2.66 -3.15 -14.30
N ILE A 222 -2.59 -4.49 -14.35
CA ILE A 222 -2.99 -5.28 -15.51
C ILE A 222 -4.49 -5.10 -15.77
N GLY A 223 -5.31 -5.13 -14.74
CA GLY A 223 -6.71 -4.71 -14.80
C GLY A 223 -6.90 -3.24 -14.39
N ASP A 224 -8.12 -2.76 -14.53
CA ASP A 224 -8.46 -1.38 -14.26
C ASP A 224 -8.60 -1.11 -12.75
N ILE A 225 -8.23 0.11 -12.33
CA ILE A 225 -8.45 0.62 -10.97
C ILE A 225 -9.25 1.91 -11.09
N ALA A 226 -10.48 1.97 -10.54
CA ALA A 226 -11.36 3.12 -10.69
C ALA A 226 -12.28 3.35 -9.48
N GLY A 227 -12.76 4.59 -9.33
CA GLY A 227 -13.70 4.92 -8.26
C GLY A 227 -13.07 4.84 -6.87
N VAL A 228 -11.90 5.46 -6.68
CA VAL A 228 -11.16 5.46 -5.42
C VAL A 228 -11.32 6.82 -4.73
N VAL A 229 -11.79 6.80 -3.49
CA VAL A 229 -11.90 7.99 -2.64
C VAL A 229 -11.04 7.82 -1.39
N ILE A 230 -10.08 8.72 -1.20
CA ILE A 230 -9.21 8.79 -0.01
C ILE A 230 -9.50 10.12 0.67
N SER A 231 -9.93 10.09 1.94
CA SER A 231 -10.36 11.31 2.63
C SER A 231 -10.05 11.33 4.12
N ASN A 232 -9.85 12.53 4.67
CA ASN A 232 -9.72 12.77 6.11
C ASN A 232 -8.58 11.95 6.77
N CYS A 233 -7.47 11.74 6.06
CA CYS A 233 -6.37 10.93 6.57
C CYS A 233 -5.20 11.78 7.03
N THR A 234 -4.39 11.21 7.93
CA THR A 234 -3.13 11.80 8.37
C THR A 234 -1.96 10.89 7.99
N MET A 235 -0.86 11.48 7.56
CA MET A 235 0.36 10.78 7.21
C MET A 235 1.52 11.41 7.95
N ARG A 236 2.32 10.60 8.64
CA ARG A 236 3.44 11.10 9.43
C ARG A 236 4.67 10.23 9.22
N ASN A 237 5.82 10.88 8.97
CA ASN A 237 7.09 10.17 8.82
C ASN A 237 7.03 9.07 7.74
N ILE A 238 6.50 9.41 6.58
CA ILE A 238 6.53 8.54 5.40
C ILE A 238 7.83 8.82 4.62
N TRP A 239 8.70 7.81 4.52
CA TRP A 239 10.04 8.01 3.98
C TRP A 239 10.17 7.87 2.48
N ARG A 240 9.11 7.50 1.80
CA ARG A 240 9.01 7.54 0.35
C ARG A 240 7.82 8.40 -0.07
N GLU A 241 6.72 7.83 -0.43
CA GLU A 241 5.59 8.55 -1.00
C GLU A 241 4.36 8.54 -0.06
N GLY A 242 3.71 9.68 0.10
CA GLY A 242 2.44 9.76 0.84
C GLY A 242 1.33 9.05 0.09
N ILE A 243 0.97 9.61 -1.06
CA ILE A 243 0.05 9.00 -2.03
C ILE A 243 0.84 8.69 -3.30
N LYS A 244 0.92 7.42 -3.65
CA LYS A 244 1.67 6.87 -4.77
C LYS A 244 0.73 6.24 -5.78
N ILE A 245 0.72 6.72 -7.02
CA ILE A 245 -0.10 6.19 -8.11
C ILE A 245 0.83 5.76 -9.24
N GLU A 246 0.88 4.47 -9.50
CA GLU A 246 1.76 3.88 -10.52
C GLU A 246 0.95 3.00 -11.47
N CYS A 247 0.73 3.47 -12.70
CA CYS A 247 0.21 2.63 -13.77
C CYS A 247 1.39 2.09 -14.58
N SER A 248 1.85 0.89 -14.26
CA SER A 248 3.13 0.36 -14.73
C SER A 248 3.04 -0.94 -15.51
N GLU A 249 1.89 -1.61 -15.53
CA GLU A 249 1.71 -2.92 -16.20
C GLU A 249 0.53 -2.96 -17.18
N GLY A 250 0.23 -1.83 -17.79
CA GLY A 250 -0.97 -1.68 -18.63
C GLY A 250 -2.18 -1.26 -17.81
N GLY A 251 -3.40 -1.56 -18.29
CA GLY A 251 -4.65 -1.20 -17.62
C GLY A 251 -4.91 0.30 -17.52
N THR A 252 -5.89 0.67 -16.72
CA THR A 252 -6.31 2.06 -16.56
C THR A 252 -6.51 2.41 -15.09
N ILE A 253 -5.94 3.53 -14.65
CA ILE A 253 -6.24 4.11 -13.33
C ILE A 253 -7.02 5.38 -13.54
N THR A 254 -8.29 5.40 -13.08
CA THR A 254 -9.20 6.56 -13.28
C THR A 254 -10.03 6.86 -12.04
N ASP A 255 -10.61 8.06 -12.04
CA ASP A 255 -11.57 8.47 -11.02
C ASP A 255 -11.03 8.32 -9.58
N VAL A 256 -9.86 8.90 -9.34
CA VAL A 256 -9.24 8.93 -8.01
C VAL A 256 -9.44 10.32 -7.40
N LEU A 257 -10.09 10.36 -6.25
CA LEU A 257 -10.24 11.56 -5.43
C LEU A 257 -9.43 11.41 -4.13
N VAL A 258 -8.52 12.33 -3.90
CA VAL A 258 -7.76 12.47 -2.65
C VAL A 258 -8.10 13.82 -2.03
N GLN A 259 -8.69 13.81 -0.84
CA GLN A 259 -9.15 15.07 -0.24
C GLN A 259 -8.94 15.13 1.28
N ASN A 260 -8.70 16.35 1.78
CA ASN A 260 -8.56 16.64 3.21
C ASN A 260 -7.49 15.75 3.88
N ILE A 261 -6.23 15.87 3.42
CA ILE A 261 -5.09 15.09 3.90
C ILE A 261 -4.10 15.99 4.64
N SER A 262 -3.73 15.61 5.85
CA SER A 262 -2.67 16.25 6.61
C SER A 262 -1.40 15.39 6.59
N MET A 263 -0.28 15.99 6.19
CA MET A 263 1.00 15.31 6.06
C MET A 263 2.08 16.01 6.89
N HIS A 264 2.87 15.23 7.62
CA HIS A 264 4.01 15.75 8.37
C HIS A 264 5.23 14.87 8.15
N ASN A 265 6.31 15.43 7.60
CA ASN A 265 7.51 14.70 7.21
C ASN A 265 7.18 13.54 6.25
N VAL A 266 6.53 13.87 5.14
CA VAL A 266 6.27 12.97 4.03
C VAL A 266 7.17 13.36 2.87
N ARG A 267 8.16 12.51 2.56
CA ARG A 267 9.25 12.85 1.64
C ARG A 267 8.76 13.26 0.24
N ARG A 268 7.78 12.53 -0.30
CA ARG A 268 7.02 12.90 -1.52
C ARG A 268 5.53 12.88 -1.19
N PRO A 269 4.91 14.02 -0.93
CA PRO A 269 3.47 14.04 -0.64
C PRO A 269 2.63 13.36 -1.71
N LEU A 270 2.88 13.67 -2.99
CA LEU A 270 2.21 13.07 -4.14
C LEU A 270 3.23 12.55 -5.15
N PHE A 271 3.02 11.33 -5.61
CA PHE A 271 3.82 10.71 -6.66
C PHE A 271 2.89 10.00 -7.64
N VAL A 272 2.91 10.41 -8.90
CA VAL A 272 2.08 9.83 -9.96
C VAL A 272 2.95 9.51 -11.15
N ILE A 273 2.91 8.26 -11.62
CA ILE A 273 3.71 7.85 -12.75
C ILE A 273 2.95 6.94 -13.70
N LEU A 274 3.07 7.25 -14.98
CA LEU A 274 2.61 6.42 -16.08
C LEU A 274 3.82 5.92 -16.87
N ASN A 275 4.10 4.65 -16.73
CA ASN A 275 5.21 4.01 -17.44
C ASN A 275 4.82 2.58 -17.84
N ASN A 276 5.77 1.84 -18.39
CA ASN A 276 5.63 0.41 -18.59
C ASN A 276 6.85 -0.26 -17.95
N ARG A 277 6.66 -0.74 -16.73
CA ARG A 277 7.66 -1.44 -15.95
C ARG A 277 7.42 -2.94 -16.08
N PHE A 278 7.90 -3.50 -17.15
CA PHE A 278 7.81 -4.94 -17.33
C PHE A 278 9.07 -5.62 -16.76
N ARG A 279 8.87 -6.55 -15.85
CA ARG A 279 9.88 -7.51 -15.43
C ARG A 279 9.57 -8.86 -16.04
N PRO A 280 10.48 -9.48 -16.78
CA PRO A 280 10.29 -10.86 -17.26
C PRO A 280 9.92 -11.83 -16.13
N ASP A 281 10.45 -11.58 -14.93
CA ASP A 281 10.24 -12.41 -13.75
C ASP A 281 8.88 -12.13 -13.05
N ASP A 282 8.24 -10.99 -13.32
CA ASP A 282 6.86 -10.68 -12.87
C ASP A 282 5.78 -11.41 -13.68
N LEU A 283 6.16 -12.22 -14.67
CA LEU A 283 5.29 -13.15 -15.39
C LEU A 283 4.62 -14.19 -14.50
N GLY A 284 4.78 -14.04 -13.20
CA GLY A 284 4.15 -14.87 -12.20
C GLY A 284 2.86 -14.31 -11.61
N SER A 285 2.34 -13.19 -12.08
CA SER A 285 0.99 -12.77 -11.75
C SER A 285 -0.03 -13.81 -12.20
N SER A 286 -1.22 -13.82 -11.60
CA SER A 286 -2.30 -14.78 -11.93
C SER A 286 -2.75 -14.76 -13.41
N VAL A 287 -2.26 -13.80 -14.17
CA VAL A 287 -2.45 -13.68 -15.62
C VAL A 287 -1.14 -14.03 -16.30
N GLU A 288 -1.12 -15.11 -17.06
CA GLU A 288 -0.03 -15.39 -17.99
C GLU A 288 -0.10 -14.35 -19.10
N LEU A 289 0.90 -13.47 -19.14
CA LEU A 289 1.05 -12.51 -20.23
C LEU A 289 1.95 -13.16 -21.29
N ASP A 290 1.35 -13.54 -22.41
CA ASP A 290 2.09 -14.04 -23.59
C ASP A 290 3.00 -12.97 -24.19
N HIS A 291 2.76 -11.72 -23.83
CA HIS A 291 3.50 -10.57 -24.33
C HIS A 291 3.43 -9.41 -23.33
N MET A 292 4.37 -8.49 -23.46
CA MET A 292 4.41 -7.27 -22.68
C MET A 292 3.12 -6.45 -22.88
N PRO A 293 2.43 -6.02 -21.81
CA PRO A 293 1.27 -5.16 -21.93
C PRO A 293 1.65 -3.81 -22.56
N PRO A 294 0.73 -3.14 -23.26
CA PRO A 294 0.95 -1.77 -23.71
C PRO A 294 1.10 -0.83 -22.50
N ILE A 295 1.60 0.38 -22.74
CA ILE A 295 1.51 1.44 -21.73
C ILE A 295 0.03 1.67 -21.42
N GLY A 296 -0.29 1.71 -20.12
CA GLY A 296 -1.64 1.91 -19.64
C GLY A 296 -2.11 3.36 -19.75
N ARG A 297 -3.10 3.70 -18.94
CA ARG A 297 -3.68 5.05 -18.93
C ARG A 297 -3.92 5.51 -17.50
N ILE A 298 -3.59 6.77 -17.21
CA ILE A 298 -4.01 7.47 -15.99
C ILE A 298 -4.89 8.64 -16.39
N ALA A 299 -6.10 8.76 -15.79
CA ALA A 299 -6.98 9.89 -16.06
C ALA A 299 -7.90 10.24 -14.87
N GLY A 300 -8.33 11.51 -14.82
CA GLY A 300 -9.34 11.94 -13.85
C GLY A 300 -8.86 11.91 -12.39
N LEU A 301 -7.64 12.39 -12.13
CA LEU A 301 -7.10 12.49 -10.78
C LEU A 301 -7.46 13.85 -10.15
N ARG A 302 -7.97 13.83 -8.93
CA ARG A 302 -8.29 15.05 -8.17
C ARG A 302 -7.65 15.00 -6.79
N PHE A 303 -6.94 16.10 -6.45
CA PHE A 303 -6.27 16.28 -5.17
C PHE A 303 -6.75 17.61 -4.58
N GLU A 304 -7.43 17.58 -3.42
CA GLU A 304 -8.05 18.75 -2.81
C GLU A 304 -7.74 18.86 -1.31
N GLY A 305 -7.44 20.07 -0.82
CA GLY A 305 -7.27 20.31 0.62
C GLY A 305 -6.14 19.49 1.23
N ILE A 306 -4.97 19.48 0.62
CA ILE A 306 -3.80 18.77 1.12
C ILE A 306 -2.85 19.74 1.80
N HIS A 307 -2.49 19.44 3.04
CA HIS A 307 -1.56 20.23 3.82
C HIS A 307 -0.34 19.38 4.21
N ALA A 308 0.82 19.67 3.63
CA ALA A 308 2.08 18.99 3.89
C ALA A 308 3.09 19.94 4.57
N VAL A 309 3.76 19.46 5.61
CA VAL A 309 4.75 20.21 6.37
C VAL A 309 5.95 19.34 6.68
N ASP A 310 7.13 19.77 6.25
CA ASP A 310 8.40 19.18 6.66
C ASP A 310 9.03 19.99 7.80
N ASP A 311 9.80 19.30 8.62
CA ASP A 311 10.69 19.89 9.64
C ASP A 311 12.14 19.40 9.45
N GLU A 312 13.04 19.84 10.37
CA GLU A 312 14.48 19.54 10.31
C GLU A 312 14.79 18.02 10.27
N THR A 313 13.87 17.18 10.70
CA THR A 313 14.10 15.73 10.73
C THR A 313 14.13 15.10 9.33
N MET A 314 13.55 15.78 8.33
CA MET A 314 13.62 15.34 6.94
C MET A 314 15.04 15.36 6.34
N ALA A 315 15.94 16.17 6.90
CA ALA A 315 17.32 16.24 6.45
C ALA A 315 18.26 15.26 7.19
N GLN A 316 17.74 14.53 8.16
CA GLN A 316 18.54 13.67 9.04
C GLN A 316 18.37 12.19 8.71
N THR A 317 19.45 11.43 8.73
CA THR A 317 19.38 9.97 8.78
C THR A 317 18.76 9.54 10.09
N GLN A 318 17.76 8.69 10.02
CA GLN A 318 17.05 8.16 11.18
C GLN A 318 16.96 6.66 11.12
N ARG A 319 16.93 6.02 12.29
CA ARG A 319 16.58 4.61 12.39
C ARG A 319 15.07 4.50 12.63
N ARG A 320 14.37 3.85 11.72
CA ARG A 320 12.92 3.63 11.76
C ARG A 320 12.62 2.15 11.55
N PHE A 321 11.89 1.53 12.47
CA PHE A 321 11.48 0.13 12.36
C PHE A 321 12.64 -0.80 12.01
N GLY A 322 13.79 -0.63 12.70
CA GLY A 322 14.98 -1.43 12.43
C GLY A 322 15.76 -1.09 11.16
N LYS A 323 15.27 -0.19 10.31
CA LYS A 323 15.91 0.26 9.06
C LYS A 323 16.52 1.66 9.24
N ASP A 324 17.65 1.88 8.56
CA ASP A 324 18.22 3.22 8.45
C ASP A 324 17.60 3.92 7.24
N VAL A 325 16.88 5.01 7.51
CA VAL A 325 16.28 5.85 6.46
C VAL A 325 17.11 7.12 6.31
N MET A 326 17.64 7.33 5.14
CA MET A 326 18.52 8.45 4.82
C MET A 326 17.69 9.70 4.59
N GLY A 327 17.91 10.72 5.40
CA GLY A 327 17.41 12.05 5.12
C GLY A 327 18.07 12.60 3.86
N SER A 328 17.30 13.17 2.97
CA SER A 328 17.83 13.86 1.78
C SER A 328 16.85 14.93 1.31
N PRO A 329 17.15 16.21 1.56
CA PRO A 329 16.31 17.30 1.06
C PRO A 329 16.26 17.35 -0.46
N ALA A 330 17.26 16.77 -1.15
CA ALA A 330 17.26 16.69 -2.60
C ALA A 330 16.17 15.76 -3.17
N PHE A 331 15.72 14.77 -2.40
CA PHE A 331 14.74 13.79 -2.84
C PHE A 331 13.30 14.29 -2.78
N GLY A 332 12.97 15.23 -1.92
CA GLY A 332 11.61 15.68 -1.62
C GLY A 332 10.85 16.32 -2.78
N GLY A 333 9.57 16.58 -2.54
CA GLY A 333 8.66 17.24 -3.48
C GLY A 333 7.76 16.28 -4.24
N CYS A 334 6.60 16.79 -4.67
CA CYS A 334 5.63 16.05 -5.48
C CYS A 334 6.16 15.81 -6.89
N ARG A 335 5.81 14.67 -7.47
CA ARG A 335 6.17 14.35 -8.86
C ARG A 335 5.01 13.72 -9.59
N PHE A 336 4.75 14.24 -10.79
CA PHE A 336 3.85 13.65 -11.78
C PHE A 336 4.66 13.47 -13.06
N ASP A 337 4.76 12.25 -13.55
CA ASP A 337 5.65 11.98 -14.67
C ASP A 337 5.06 10.92 -15.63
N ALA A 338 5.20 11.20 -16.92
CA ALA A 338 4.77 10.33 -18.00
C ALA A 338 5.62 10.54 -19.24
N ASN A 339 5.58 9.60 -20.17
CA ASN A 339 6.15 9.79 -21.48
C ASN A 339 5.32 10.79 -22.30
N PRO A 340 5.93 11.69 -23.11
CA PRO A 340 5.19 12.67 -23.88
C PRO A 340 4.19 12.06 -24.90
N ARG A 341 4.39 10.82 -25.33
CA ARG A 341 3.46 10.11 -26.21
C ARG A 341 2.27 9.50 -25.46
N HIS A 342 2.39 9.33 -24.16
CA HIS A 342 1.39 8.75 -23.27
C HIS A 342 1.21 9.65 -22.05
N PRO A 343 0.60 10.84 -22.21
CA PRO A 343 0.43 11.79 -21.10
C PRO A 343 -0.57 11.29 -20.08
N ILE A 344 -0.41 11.75 -18.83
CA ILE A 344 -1.46 11.66 -17.81
C ILE A 344 -2.58 12.62 -18.21
N GLU A 345 -3.84 12.23 -18.05
CA GLU A 345 -4.99 13.01 -18.51
C GLU A 345 -5.86 13.50 -17.34
N GLY A 346 -6.25 14.77 -17.37
CA GLY A 346 -7.22 15.31 -16.43
C GLY A 346 -6.76 15.27 -14.96
N VAL A 347 -5.77 16.09 -14.63
CA VAL A 347 -5.28 16.24 -13.26
C VAL A 347 -5.73 17.57 -12.68
N SER A 348 -6.40 17.54 -11.54
CA SER A 348 -6.78 18.74 -10.77
C SER A 348 -6.12 18.74 -9.40
N ILE A 349 -5.42 19.83 -9.06
CA ILE A 349 -4.82 20.04 -7.74
C ILE A 349 -5.33 21.37 -7.19
N ARG A 350 -6.08 21.33 -6.09
CA ARG A 350 -6.70 22.51 -5.47
C ARG A 350 -6.41 22.58 -3.98
N ASP A 351 -6.25 23.79 -3.46
CA ASP A 351 -5.94 24.07 -2.05
C ASP A 351 -4.82 23.15 -1.54
N PHE A 352 -3.67 23.23 -2.18
CA PHE A 352 -2.49 22.46 -1.83
C PHE A 352 -1.47 23.37 -1.13
N ARG A 353 -1.17 23.04 0.12
CA ARG A 353 -0.21 23.77 0.94
C ARG A 353 0.96 22.89 1.27
N TYR A 354 2.18 23.34 0.94
CA TYR A 354 3.36 22.56 1.25
C TYR A 354 4.50 23.45 1.74
N LYS A 355 4.93 23.18 2.97
CA LYS A 355 6.17 23.71 3.54
C LYS A 355 7.25 22.64 3.42
N ALA A 356 8.07 22.70 2.38
CA ALA A 356 9.15 21.74 2.12
C ALA A 356 10.42 22.08 2.89
N ILE A 357 11.26 21.07 3.18
CA ILE A 357 12.52 21.26 3.90
C ILE A 357 13.47 22.22 3.18
N GLY A 358 13.62 22.13 1.85
CA GLY A 358 14.55 22.96 1.07
C GLY A 358 16.02 22.66 1.40
N GLY A 359 16.89 23.66 1.16
CA GLY A 359 18.31 23.60 1.54
C GLY A 359 19.25 22.96 0.53
N VAL A 360 18.81 22.78 -0.73
CA VAL A 360 19.64 22.19 -1.80
C VAL A 360 20.21 23.29 -2.69
N ASP A 361 21.52 23.21 -2.96
CA ASP A 361 22.17 23.97 -4.04
C ASP A 361 22.01 23.19 -5.35
N PRO A 362 21.28 23.72 -6.35
CA PRO A 362 21.11 23.06 -7.64
C PRO A 362 22.41 22.71 -8.36
N ALA A 363 23.51 23.43 -8.10
CA ALA A 363 24.81 23.15 -8.68
C ALA A 363 25.39 21.79 -8.22
N THR A 364 24.88 21.24 -7.13
CA THR A 364 25.28 19.92 -6.58
C THR A 364 24.52 18.76 -7.21
N LEU A 365 23.44 19.03 -7.96
CA LEU A 365 22.61 18.02 -8.58
C LEU A 365 23.13 17.62 -9.98
N PRO A 366 22.87 16.39 -10.44
CA PRO A 366 23.20 15.99 -11.81
C PRO A 366 22.53 16.90 -12.86
N ALA A 367 23.24 17.25 -13.93
CA ALA A 367 22.76 18.16 -14.95
C ALA A 367 21.56 17.62 -15.76
N ASN A 368 21.50 16.30 -15.94
CA ASN A 368 20.50 15.65 -16.78
C ASN A 368 19.48 14.90 -15.94
N TYR A 369 18.22 15.28 -16.09
CA TYR A 369 17.11 14.55 -15.51
C TYR A 369 16.54 13.55 -16.53
N PRO A 370 16.43 12.25 -16.19
CA PRO A 370 15.99 11.27 -17.16
C PRO A 370 14.54 11.49 -17.60
N GLU A 371 14.26 11.18 -18.86
CA GLU A 371 12.89 11.10 -19.37
C GLU A 371 12.28 9.74 -19.09
N VAL A 372 10.95 9.69 -18.95
CA VAL A 372 10.22 8.43 -18.88
C VAL A 372 10.30 7.75 -20.25
N PRO A 373 10.97 6.61 -20.39
CA PRO A 373 11.01 5.91 -21.66
C PRO A 373 9.66 5.29 -21.98
N ASP A 374 9.41 5.05 -23.26
CA ASP A 374 8.18 4.36 -23.68
C ASP A 374 8.09 2.94 -23.13
N ARG A 375 9.23 2.35 -22.87
CA ARG A 375 9.36 0.97 -22.43
C ARG A 375 10.50 0.88 -21.44
N LEU A 376 10.18 0.43 -20.25
CA LEU A 376 11.13 0.11 -19.22
C LEU A 376 11.37 -1.39 -19.20
N LEU A 377 12.53 -1.79 -19.69
CA LEU A 377 13.12 -3.05 -19.25
C LEU A 377 13.79 -2.73 -17.91
N CYS A 378 13.15 -3.11 -16.81
CA CYS A 378 13.83 -3.02 -15.52
C CYS A 378 15.02 -3.99 -15.54
N PRO A 379 16.25 -3.52 -15.30
CA PRO A 379 17.36 -4.43 -15.07
C PRO A 379 17.06 -5.29 -13.84
N GLU A 380 17.47 -6.54 -13.90
CA GLU A 380 17.33 -7.48 -12.79
C GLU A 380 18.01 -6.95 -11.53
N GLY A 381 17.39 -7.16 -10.37
CA GLY A 381 17.99 -6.95 -9.06
C GLY A 381 17.18 -6.11 -8.09
N PRO A 382 17.48 -6.21 -6.78
CA PRO A 382 16.91 -5.37 -5.76
C PRO A 382 17.20 -3.90 -6.03
N GLY A 383 16.20 -3.04 -6.00
CA GLY A 383 16.33 -1.60 -6.29
C GLY A 383 15.98 -1.20 -7.72
N SER A 384 15.67 -2.13 -8.62
CA SER A 384 15.11 -1.82 -9.95
C SER A 384 13.75 -1.10 -9.84
N GLU A 385 13.15 -1.10 -8.67
CA GLU A 385 11.96 -0.30 -8.32
C GLU A 385 12.24 1.21 -8.31
N ASN A 386 13.47 1.60 -8.01
CA ASN A 386 13.89 3.00 -7.97
C ASN A 386 14.41 3.45 -9.32
N TYR A 387 13.58 3.31 -10.34
CA TYR A 387 13.91 3.81 -11.68
C TYR A 387 14.16 5.32 -11.72
N TRP A 388 13.67 6.02 -10.71
CA TRP A 388 13.74 7.47 -10.61
C TRP A 388 14.95 7.92 -9.82
N PRO A 389 15.58 9.03 -10.22
CA PRO A 389 16.69 9.56 -9.48
C PRO A 389 16.29 9.91 -8.03
N ASP A 390 17.23 9.68 -7.12
CA ASP A 390 17.09 10.04 -5.70
C ASP A 390 17.21 11.56 -5.47
N TRP A 391 16.81 12.35 -6.45
CA TRP A 391 16.80 13.80 -6.41
C TRP A 391 15.65 14.38 -7.22
N SER A 392 15.24 15.61 -6.89
CA SER A 392 14.14 16.32 -7.53
C SER A 392 14.61 17.64 -8.11
N ARG A 393 14.11 17.99 -9.30
CA ARG A 393 14.39 19.27 -9.98
C ARG A 393 13.71 20.45 -9.31
N THR A 394 12.75 20.19 -8.44
CA THR A 394 11.94 21.21 -7.76
C THR A 394 11.96 21.01 -6.27
N THR A 395 11.58 22.04 -5.54
CA THR A 395 11.38 21.95 -4.09
C THR A 395 10.00 21.39 -3.74
N HIS A 396 8.95 21.68 -4.52
CA HIS A 396 7.58 21.33 -4.16
C HIS A 396 6.89 20.46 -5.19
N MET A 397 6.92 20.83 -6.51
CA MET A 397 6.11 20.10 -7.47
C MET A 397 6.74 20.08 -8.87
N ASP A 398 6.95 18.91 -9.43
CA ASP A 398 7.44 18.64 -10.78
C ASP A 398 6.34 17.93 -11.57
N LEU A 399 5.80 18.60 -12.59
CA LEU A 399 4.71 18.13 -13.43
C LEU A 399 5.19 17.95 -14.87
N ARG A 400 5.11 16.71 -15.38
CA ARG A 400 5.58 16.39 -16.73
C ARG A 400 4.53 15.63 -17.54
N ASN A 401 4.31 16.11 -18.76
CA ASN A 401 3.47 15.44 -19.75
C ASN A 401 2.05 15.14 -19.25
N ILE A 402 1.34 16.19 -18.87
CA ILE A 402 -0.05 16.13 -18.39
C ILE A 402 -0.94 16.90 -19.37
N ARG A 403 -2.00 16.26 -19.84
CA ARG A 403 -3.04 16.92 -20.64
C ARG A 403 -4.27 17.19 -19.78
N GLY A 404 -4.81 18.40 -19.83
CA GLY A 404 -5.95 18.80 -19.03
C GLY A 404 -5.57 19.02 -17.55
N LEU A 405 -4.47 19.75 -17.32
CA LEU A 405 -3.99 20.14 -15.99
C LEU A 405 -4.79 21.33 -15.46
N HIS A 406 -5.28 21.23 -14.23
CA HIS A 406 -5.89 22.33 -13.49
C HIS A 406 -5.20 22.53 -12.15
N LEU A 407 -4.68 23.75 -11.91
CA LEU A 407 -4.00 24.13 -10.66
C LEU A 407 -4.68 25.34 -10.05
N GLU A 408 -5.09 25.23 -8.78
CA GLU A 408 -5.77 26.31 -8.08
C GLU A 408 -5.33 26.38 -6.61
N GLN A 409 -5.06 27.59 -6.10
CA GLN A 409 -4.72 27.84 -4.70
C GLN A 409 -3.54 26.99 -4.17
N LEU A 410 -2.40 27.09 -4.88
CA LEU A 410 -1.16 26.44 -4.45
C LEU A 410 -0.37 27.41 -3.54
N HIS A 411 0.00 26.95 -2.34
CA HIS A 411 0.76 27.71 -1.37
C HIS A 411 2.05 26.97 -0.99
N PHE A 412 3.19 27.52 -1.43
CA PHE A 412 4.50 26.92 -1.21
C PHE A 412 5.37 27.78 -0.29
N SER A 413 6.06 27.14 0.64
CA SER A 413 7.05 27.77 1.51
C SER A 413 8.17 26.78 1.84
N LEU A 414 9.29 27.30 2.33
CA LEU A 414 10.48 26.51 2.63
C LEU A 414 10.87 26.67 4.10
N VAL A 415 11.46 25.63 4.67
CA VAL A 415 12.16 25.69 5.96
C VAL A 415 13.51 26.40 5.75
N HIS A 416 14.28 25.96 4.75
CA HIS A 416 15.56 26.55 4.35
C HIS A 416 15.52 27.11 2.94
N PRO A 417 16.27 28.20 2.64
CA PRO A 417 16.44 28.68 1.28
C PRO A 417 16.93 27.58 0.33
N ASP A 418 16.39 27.53 -0.88
CA ASP A 418 16.72 26.52 -1.88
C ASP A 418 16.79 27.18 -3.25
N GLY A 419 17.75 26.80 -4.07
CA GLY A 419 17.94 27.38 -5.40
C GLY A 419 17.09 26.75 -6.49
N ARG A 420 16.39 25.65 -6.22
CA ARG A 420 15.49 25.00 -7.19
C ARG A 420 14.16 25.75 -7.29
N PRO A 421 13.48 25.70 -8.45
CA PRO A 421 12.14 26.27 -8.59
C PRO A 421 11.13 25.50 -7.71
N SER A 422 10.11 26.22 -7.23
CA SER A 422 9.03 25.57 -6.45
C SER A 422 8.13 24.70 -7.31
N LEU A 423 7.91 25.08 -8.57
CA LEU A 423 7.05 24.40 -9.52
C LEU A 423 7.71 24.37 -10.91
N LEU A 424 7.74 23.20 -11.52
CA LEU A 424 8.03 23.03 -12.94
C LEU A 424 6.85 22.39 -13.66
N ARG A 425 6.56 22.87 -14.88
CA ARG A 425 5.60 22.29 -15.80
C ARG A 425 6.29 22.06 -17.14
N GLN A 426 6.39 20.83 -17.57
CA GLN A 426 7.03 20.46 -18.84
C GLN A 426 6.11 19.56 -19.65
N GLY A 427 5.77 19.95 -20.87
CA GLY A 427 4.84 19.19 -21.71
C GLY A 427 3.41 19.10 -21.13
N CYS A 428 3.00 20.10 -20.34
CA CYS A 428 1.67 20.16 -19.74
C CYS A 428 0.75 21.07 -20.54
N GLU A 429 -0.48 20.61 -20.79
CA GLU A 429 -1.57 21.36 -21.40
C GLU A 429 -2.63 21.65 -20.34
N GLU A 430 -3.09 22.90 -20.24
CA GLU A 430 -4.14 23.26 -19.27
C GLU A 430 -5.50 22.71 -19.69
N ALA A 431 -6.36 22.47 -18.69
CA ALA A 431 -7.74 22.10 -18.94
C ALA A 431 -8.46 23.26 -19.66
N GLU A 432 -9.22 22.97 -20.71
CA GLU A 432 -10.07 23.98 -21.32
C GLU A 432 -11.11 24.46 -20.30
N PRO A 433 -11.38 25.79 -20.21
CA PRO A 433 -12.44 26.28 -19.36
C PRO A 433 -13.77 25.64 -19.77
N ALA A 434 -14.52 25.15 -18.79
CA ALA A 434 -15.84 24.53 -19.05
C ALA A 434 -16.70 25.54 -19.85
N ARG A 435 -17.05 25.18 -21.09
CA ARG A 435 -18.08 25.90 -21.82
C ARG A 435 -19.42 25.56 -21.19
N LEU A 436 -19.99 26.50 -20.43
CA LEU A 436 -21.38 26.38 -19.97
C LEU A 436 -22.26 26.34 -21.24
N SER A 437 -22.79 25.17 -21.51
CA SER A 437 -23.78 24.95 -22.57
C SER A 437 -25.18 25.23 -22.04
#